data_2dbd9392917c70e8d25ef29128caf7a2
#
_entry.id   2dbd9392917c70e8d25ef29128caf7a2
#
_cell.length_a   1.000
_cell.length_b   1.000
_cell.length_c   1.000
_cell.angle_alpha   90.00
_cell.angle_beta   90.00
_cell.angle_gamma   90.00
#
_symmetry.space_group_name_H-M   'P 1'
#
loop_
_entity.id
_entity.type
_entity.pdbx_description
1 polymer ?
#
loop_
_entity_poly.entity_id
_entity_poly.type
_entity_poly.pdbx_seq_one_letter_code
_entity_poly.pdbx_strand_id
1 'polypeptide(L)'
;MPDGSRQRDGHRDASGSAKNGDAPTYTIGELAEEFGLTLRAIRFYEDEGLLAPTRAGQARIFTRRDRAKLQLIMRGKRLGFSIAEIRDFLHLYSIGDMQVEQVRYVRRKARERIDALERQLADVQETLVELRQIDRAIGEHLLSQGLPADDAGMPEPSRKSTAQSRPSQTRGER
;
A
#
# COMPACT_ATOMS: atom_id res chain seq x y z
N MET A 1 71.41 -40.32 3.07
CA MET A 1 71.85 -39.16 3.85
C MET A 1 71.97 -37.96 2.94
N PRO A 2 71.59 -36.83 3.34
CA PRO A 2 70.64 -36.29 4.29
C PRO A 2 69.56 -35.44 3.53
N ASP A 3 68.77 -34.71 4.00
CA ASP A 3 68.47 -33.97 5.19
C ASP A 3 67.06 -33.38 5.04
N GLY A 4 66.34 -33.45 6.07
CA GLY A 4 65.01 -32.94 6.14
C GLY A 4 64.98 -31.44 6.44
N SER A 5 64.07 -30.76 5.82
CA SER A 5 63.63 -29.46 6.27
C SER A 5 62.11 -29.39 6.26
N ARG A 6 61.58 -29.50 7.44
CA ARG A 6 60.16 -29.30 7.75
C ARG A 6 59.87 -27.79 7.60
N GLN A 7 59.07 -27.44 6.62
CA GLN A 7 58.48 -26.11 6.54
C GLN A 7 57.02 -26.23 6.95
N ARG A 8 56.70 -25.66 8.12
CA ARG A 8 55.36 -25.55 8.65
C ARG A 8 54.72 -24.31 8.01
N ASP A 9 53.88 -24.53 7.06
CA ASP A 9 53.08 -23.43 6.52
C ASP A 9 51.82 -23.28 7.39
N GLY A 10 51.76 -22.09 7.99
CA GLY A 10 50.70 -21.68 8.88
C GLY A 10 49.37 -21.56 8.13
N HIS A 11 48.44 -22.29 8.64
CA HIS A 11 47.04 -22.15 8.30
C HIS A 11 46.55 -20.79 8.77
N ARG A 12 46.42 -19.85 7.84
CA ARG A 12 45.77 -18.56 8.10
C ARG A 12 44.28 -18.76 7.87
N ASP A 13 43.57 -18.92 8.96
CA ASP A 13 42.09 -18.78 9.01
C ASP A 13 41.74 -17.36 8.52
N ALA A 14 41.34 -17.26 7.27
CA ALA A 14 40.72 -16.08 6.74
C ALA A 14 39.22 -16.13 7.10
N SER A 15 38.89 -15.83 8.36
CA SER A 15 37.55 -15.43 8.75
C SER A 15 37.18 -14.17 8.02
N GLY A 16 36.63 -14.32 6.83
CA GLY A 16 36.01 -13.25 6.06
C GLY A 16 34.77 -12.77 6.78
N SER A 17 34.96 -11.90 7.79
CA SER A 17 33.87 -11.09 8.34
C SER A 17 33.31 -10.23 7.20
N ALA A 18 32.25 -10.68 6.58
CA ALA A 18 31.49 -9.88 5.64
C ALA A 18 31.01 -8.62 6.38
N LYS A 19 31.63 -7.50 6.08
CA LYS A 19 31.21 -6.18 6.53
C LYS A 19 29.86 -5.85 5.92
N ASN A 20 28.76 -6.15 6.65
CA ASN A 20 27.39 -5.72 6.37
C ASN A 20 27.20 -4.19 6.61
N GLY A 21 28.19 -3.38 6.33
CA GLY A 21 28.24 -1.97 6.73
C GLY A 21 27.81 -0.94 5.69
N ASP A 22 27.37 -1.35 4.49
CA ASP A 22 27.14 -0.37 3.41
C ASP A 22 25.81 -0.54 2.65
N ALA A 23 24.85 -1.25 3.21
CA ALA A 23 23.51 -1.32 2.63
C ALA A 23 22.71 -0.09 3.07
N PRO A 24 22.05 0.64 2.13
CA PRO A 24 21.28 1.82 2.47
C PRO A 24 20.20 1.49 3.50
N THR A 25 20.16 2.27 4.56
CA THR A 25 19.15 2.21 5.62
C THR A 25 18.28 3.46 5.56
N TYR A 26 17.07 3.35 6.09
CA TYR A 26 16.07 4.40 6.05
C TYR A 26 15.48 4.62 7.42
N THR A 27 15.19 5.88 7.74
CA THR A 27 14.37 6.25 8.89
C THR A 27 12.88 6.10 8.55
N ILE A 28 12.03 6.07 9.57
CA ILE A 28 10.58 6.06 9.38
C ILE A 28 10.08 7.34 8.67
N GLY A 29 10.76 8.48 8.88
CA GLY A 29 10.45 9.75 8.23
C GLY A 29 10.71 9.71 6.72
N GLU A 30 11.87 9.23 6.32
CA GLU A 30 12.25 9.09 4.91
C GLU A 30 11.29 8.16 4.16
N LEU A 31 10.92 7.03 4.77
CA LEU A 31 9.93 6.13 4.16
C LEU A 31 8.54 6.75 4.10
N ALA A 32 8.14 7.50 5.12
CA ALA A 32 6.86 8.18 5.12
C ALA A 32 6.77 9.23 3.99
N GLU A 33 7.82 10.00 3.79
CA GLU A 33 7.92 11.00 2.72
C GLU A 33 7.95 10.32 1.34
N GLU A 34 8.80 9.33 1.14
CA GLU A 34 8.94 8.62 -0.14
C GLU A 34 7.62 7.98 -0.62
N PHE A 35 6.87 7.38 0.31
CA PHE A 35 5.65 6.64 -0.03
C PHE A 35 4.35 7.44 0.17
N GLY A 36 4.43 8.70 0.58
CA GLY A 36 3.26 9.54 0.88
C GLY A 36 2.42 8.99 2.04
N LEU A 37 3.08 8.41 3.05
CA LEU A 37 2.44 7.77 4.19
C LEU A 37 2.57 8.60 5.47
N THR A 38 1.65 8.38 6.40
CA THR A 38 1.83 8.88 7.76
C THR A 38 2.77 7.95 8.55
N LEU A 39 3.48 8.50 9.54
CA LEU A 39 4.29 7.70 10.48
C LEU A 39 3.45 6.63 11.19
N ARG A 40 2.17 6.94 11.45
CA ARG A 40 1.22 6.00 12.05
C ARG A 40 0.94 4.80 11.15
N ALA A 41 0.81 5.01 9.84
CA ALA A 41 0.59 3.93 8.88
C ALA A 41 1.78 2.95 8.84
N ILE A 42 3.02 3.46 8.88
CA ILE A 42 4.22 2.60 8.88
C ILE A 42 4.33 1.82 10.20
N ARG A 43 4.02 2.45 11.34
CA ARG A 43 3.97 1.75 12.64
C ARG A 43 2.90 0.67 12.66
N PHE A 44 1.74 0.94 12.09
CA PHE A 44 0.69 -0.07 11.93
C PHE A 44 1.18 -1.28 11.12
N TYR A 45 1.93 -1.09 10.04
CA TYR A 45 2.52 -2.21 9.29
C TYR A 45 3.59 -2.98 10.06
N GLU A 46 4.34 -2.31 10.96
CA GLU A 46 5.24 -2.96 11.92
C GLU A 46 4.44 -3.79 12.94
N ASP A 47 3.40 -3.21 13.54
CA ASP A 47 2.54 -3.88 14.53
C ASP A 47 1.84 -5.11 13.92
N GLU A 48 1.45 -5.03 12.64
CA GLU A 48 0.89 -6.15 11.86
C GLU A 48 1.94 -7.17 11.40
N GLY A 49 3.23 -6.98 11.74
CA GLY A 49 4.32 -7.90 11.38
C GLY A 49 4.71 -7.90 9.91
N LEU A 50 4.27 -6.92 9.13
CA LEU A 50 4.62 -6.77 7.72
C LEU A 50 6.03 -6.18 7.54
N LEU A 51 6.45 -5.33 8.47
CA LEU A 51 7.77 -4.72 8.54
C LEU A 51 8.46 -5.13 9.85
N ALA A 52 9.79 -5.23 9.81
CA ALA A 52 10.57 -5.62 10.98
C ALA A 52 11.86 -4.77 11.07
N PRO A 53 11.73 -3.45 11.39
CA PRO A 53 12.90 -2.59 11.53
C PRO A 53 13.79 -3.02 12.68
N THR A 54 15.08 -2.79 12.55
CA THR A 54 16.01 -2.89 13.67
C THR A 54 15.94 -1.63 14.53
N ARG A 55 16.40 -1.72 15.78
CA ARG A 55 16.47 -0.59 16.69
C ARG A 55 17.90 -0.14 16.89
N ALA A 56 18.14 1.17 16.67
CA ALA A 56 19.36 1.84 17.05
C ALA A 56 19.02 2.86 18.13
N GLY A 57 19.17 2.46 19.39
CA GLY A 57 18.65 3.23 20.53
C GLY A 57 17.12 3.35 20.44
N GLN A 58 16.60 4.59 20.41
CA GLN A 58 15.17 4.87 20.25
C GLN A 58 14.72 4.93 18.79
N ALA A 59 15.65 4.95 17.84
CA ALA A 59 15.33 5.08 16.42
C ALA A 59 14.99 3.73 15.78
N ARG A 60 14.01 3.74 14.86
CA ARG A 60 13.70 2.64 13.97
C ARG A 60 14.55 2.77 12.70
N ILE A 61 15.27 1.73 12.37
CA ILE A 61 16.11 1.66 11.18
C ILE A 61 15.53 0.59 10.26
N PHE A 62 15.09 1.01 9.10
CA PHE A 62 14.54 0.16 8.06
C PHE A 62 15.62 -0.19 7.04
N THR A 63 15.61 -1.42 6.57
CA THR A 63 16.53 -1.93 5.56
C THR A 63 15.98 -1.69 4.14
N ARG A 64 16.83 -1.88 3.14
CA ARG A 64 16.40 -1.94 1.73
C ARG A 64 15.30 -2.99 1.50
N ARG A 65 15.35 -4.10 2.27
CA ARG A 65 14.32 -5.15 2.20
C ARG A 65 12.99 -4.66 2.77
N ASP A 66 12.99 -3.90 3.85
CA ASP A 66 11.77 -3.32 4.42
C ASP A 66 11.15 -2.28 3.48
N ARG A 67 11.99 -1.46 2.83
CA ARG A 67 11.55 -0.54 1.77
C ARG A 67 10.86 -1.29 0.61
N ALA A 68 11.45 -2.39 0.13
CA ALA A 68 10.85 -3.22 -0.91
C ALA A 68 9.53 -3.86 -0.46
N LYS A 69 9.46 -4.34 0.79
CA LYS A 69 8.21 -4.84 1.38
C LYS A 69 7.14 -3.75 1.44
N LEU A 70 7.50 -2.53 1.86
CA LEU A 70 6.57 -1.41 1.91
C LEU A 70 5.98 -1.08 0.53
N GLN A 71 6.80 -1.13 -0.51
CA GLN A 71 6.35 -0.98 -1.89
C GLN A 71 5.32 -2.07 -2.29
N LEU A 72 5.55 -3.32 -1.90
CA LEU A 72 4.60 -4.42 -2.14
C LEU A 72 3.30 -4.25 -1.33
N ILE A 73 3.40 -3.79 -0.07
CA ILE A 73 2.24 -3.49 0.78
C ILE A 73 1.36 -2.41 0.11
N MET A 74 1.97 -1.32 -0.33
CA MET A 74 1.27 -0.23 -1.00
C MET A 74 0.59 -0.69 -2.29
N ARG A 75 1.28 -1.52 -3.08
CA ARG A 75 0.70 -2.13 -4.27
C ARG A 75 -0.48 -3.03 -3.94
N GLY A 76 -0.35 -3.90 -2.94
CA GLY A 76 -1.44 -4.78 -2.48
C GLY A 76 -2.66 -4.00 -2.01
N LYS A 77 -2.45 -2.95 -1.20
CA LYS A 77 -3.53 -2.06 -0.75
C LYS A 77 -4.26 -1.39 -1.92
N ARG A 78 -3.53 -0.89 -2.91
CA ARG A 78 -4.12 -0.28 -4.11
C ARG A 78 -4.96 -1.27 -4.91
N LEU A 79 -4.54 -2.54 -4.96
CA LEU A 79 -5.28 -3.61 -5.62
C LEU A 79 -6.48 -4.12 -4.79
N GLY A 80 -6.66 -3.62 -3.56
CA GLY A 80 -7.78 -3.94 -2.69
C GLY A 80 -7.59 -5.23 -1.88
N PHE A 81 -6.37 -5.72 -1.72
CA PHE A 81 -6.09 -6.84 -0.81
C PHE A 81 -6.15 -6.39 0.65
N SER A 82 -6.63 -7.28 1.50
CA SER A 82 -6.62 -7.12 2.95
C SER A 82 -5.18 -7.20 3.49
N ILE A 83 -4.97 -6.69 4.70
CA ILE A 83 -3.66 -6.77 5.38
C ILE A 83 -3.23 -8.24 5.57
N ALA A 84 -4.18 -9.13 5.88
CA ALA A 84 -3.91 -10.55 6.04
C ALA A 84 -3.41 -11.19 4.72
N GLU A 85 -4.09 -10.93 3.60
CA GLU A 85 -3.69 -11.42 2.29
C GLU A 85 -2.32 -10.86 1.84
N ILE A 86 -2.04 -9.59 2.15
CA ILE A 86 -0.73 -8.98 1.90
C ILE A 86 0.36 -9.65 2.76
N ARG A 87 0.06 -9.98 4.02
CA ARG A 87 0.98 -10.70 4.91
C ARG A 87 1.31 -12.08 4.34
N ASP A 88 0.31 -12.84 3.95
CA ASP A 88 0.48 -14.17 3.33
C ASP A 88 1.38 -14.07 2.08
N PHE A 89 1.15 -13.07 1.24
CA PHE A 89 1.97 -12.81 0.06
C PHE A 89 3.43 -12.47 0.40
N LEU A 90 3.66 -11.62 1.41
CA LEU A 90 5.01 -11.24 1.84
C LEU A 90 5.76 -12.41 2.48
N HIS A 91 5.06 -13.29 3.18
CA HIS A 91 5.65 -14.54 3.69
C HIS A 91 6.17 -15.42 2.55
N LEU A 92 5.41 -15.57 1.49
CA LEU A 92 5.82 -16.32 0.29
C LEU A 92 7.09 -15.75 -0.34
N TYR A 93 7.16 -14.41 -0.39
CA TYR A 93 8.32 -13.71 -0.98
C TYR A 93 9.59 -13.82 -0.13
N SER A 94 9.44 -14.11 1.17
CA SER A 94 10.58 -14.16 2.12
C SER A 94 11.22 -15.55 2.25
N ILE A 95 10.47 -16.60 1.95
CA ILE A 95 10.90 -17.99 2.09
C ILE A 95 11.27 -18.46 0.70
N GLY A 96 12.59 -18.61 0.42
CA GLY A 96 13.11 -19.03 -0.88
C GLY A 96 12.65 -20.44 -1.33
N ASP A 97 11.93 -21.16 -0.49
CA ASP A 97 11.33 -22.45 -0.74
C ASP A 97 9.80 -22.28 -0.78
N MET A 98 9.32 -21.82 -1.95
CA MET A 98 7.88 -21.59 -2.16
C MET A 98 7.14 -22.93 -2.22
N GLN A 99 6.42 -23.28 -1.16
CA GLN A 99 5.52 -24.42 -1.21
C GLN A 99 4.42 -24.18 -2.26
N VAL A 100 4.26 -25.13 -3.17
CA VAL A 100 3.32 -25.05 -4.31
C VAL A 100 1.90 -24.64 -3.87
N GLU A 101 1.46 -25.13 -2.73
CA GLU A 101 0.14 -24.84 -2.17
C GLU A 101 -0.06 -23.36 -1.82
N GLN A 102 0.98 -22.70 -1.31
CA GLN A 102 0.93 -21.26 -0.98
C GLN A 102 0.86 -20.43 -2.26
N VAL A 103 1.62 -20.78 -3.29
CA VAL A 103 1.54 -20.10 -4.60
C VAL A 103 0.14 -20.27 -5.20
N ARG A 104 -0.44 -21.46 -5.11
CA ARG A 104 -1.82 -21.72 -5.54
C ARG A 104 -2.83 -20.86 -4.77
N TYR A 105 -2.66 -20.72 -3.46
CA TYR A 105 -3.50 -19.87 -2.63
C TYR A 105 -3.49 -18.42 -3.10
N VAL A 106 -2.31 -17.81 -3.27
CA VAL A 106 -2.19 -16.42 -3.74
C VAL A 106 -2.79 -16.26 -5.14
N ARG A 107 -2.54 -17.21 -6.04
CA ARG A 107 -3.13 -17.18 -7.39
C ARG A 107 -4.66 -17.23 -7.34
N ARG A 108 -5.23 -18.04 -6.45
CA ARG A 108 -6.69 -18.10 -6.25
C ARG A 108 -7.23 -16.76 -5.78
N LYS A 109 -6.60 -16.15 -4.75
CA LYS A 109 -6.99 -14.83 -4.25
C LYS A 109 -6.90 -13.72 -5.30
N ALA A 110 -5.87 -13.75 -6.13
CA ALA A 110 -5.75 -12.81 -7.24
C ALA A 110 -6.90 -12.99 -8.26
N ARG A 111 -7.27 -14.21 -8.59
CA ARG A 111 -8.40 -14.50 -9.49
C ARG A 111 -9.73 -14.04 -8.89
N GLU A 112 -10.02 -14.38 -7.63
CA GLU A 112 -11.22 -13.92 -6.93
C GLU A 112 -11.35 -12.39 -7.00
N ARG A 113 -10.23 -11.67 -6.88
CA ARG A 113 -10.20 -10.21 -6.98
C ARG A 113 -10.41 -9.71 -8.41
N ILE A 114 -9.84 -10.37 -9.40
CA ILE A 114 -10.07 -10.06 -10.81
C ILE A 114 -11.55 -10.21 -11.14
N ASP A 115 -12.15 -11.37 -10.82
CA ASP A 115 -13.56 -11.65 -11.08
C ASP A 115 -14.49 -10.63 -10.40
N ALA A 116 -14.13 -10.18 -9.18
CA ALA A 116 -14.91 -9.15 -8.48
C ALA A 116 -14.80 -7.78 -9.17
N LEU A 117 -13.63 -7.39 -9.65
CA LEU A 117 -13.41 -6.13 -10.36
C LEU A 117 -14.09 -6.15 -11.74
N GLU A 118 -14.10 -7.28 -12.44
CA GLU A 118 -14.77 -7.42 -13.73
C GLU A 118 -16.28 -7.27 -13.59
N ARG A 119 -16.87 -7.87 -12.54
CA ARG A 119 -18.29 -7.65 -12.23
C ARG A 119 -18.58 -6.18 -11.92
N GLN A 120 -17.78 -5.56 -11.05
CA GLN A 120 -17.94 -4.14 -10.72
C GLN A 120 -17.80 -3.24 -11.95
N LEU A 121 -16.90 -3.58 -12.86
CA LEU A 121 -16.74 -2.84 -14.11
C LEU A 121 -17.99 -2.94 -14.99
N ALA A 122 -18.58 -4.15 -15.12
CA ALA A 122 -19.80 -4.36 -15.86
C ALA A 122 -20.98 -3.53 -15.26
N ASP A 123 -21.15 -3.58 -13.94
CA ASP A 123 -22.20 -2.81 -13.23
C ASP A 123 -22.04 -1.29 -13.47
N VAL A 124 -20.78 -0.78 -13.41
CA VAL A 124 -20.51 0.64 -13.68
C VAL A 124 -20.77 0.99 -15.15
N GLN A 125 -20.43 0.11 -16.07
CA GLN A 125 -20.72 0.33 -17.52
C GLN A 125 -22.23 0.37 -17.79
N GLU A 126 -23.02 -0.51 -17.18
CA GLU A 126 -24.47 -0.51 -17.28
C GLU A 126 -25.06 0.80 -16.73
N THR A 127 -24.64 1.18 -15.51
CA THR A 127 -25.04 2.45 -14.90
C THR A 127 -24.74 3.66 -15.78
N LEU A 128 -23.57 3.69 -16.43
CA LEU A 128 -23.21 4.77 -17.35
C LEU A 128 -24.10 4.80 -18.59
N VAL A 129 -24.52 3.64 -19.09
CA VAL A 129 -25.45 3.58 -20.24
C VAL A 129 -26.80 4.18 -19.83
N GLU A 130 -27.33 3.79 -18.67
CA GLU A 130 -28.60 4.32 -18.17
C GLU A 130 -28.56 5.82 -17.93
N LEU A 131 -27.53 6.32 -17.29
CA LEU A 131 -27.36 7.76 -17.02
C LEU A 131 -27.27 8.57 -18.33
N ARG A 132 -26.57 8.05 -19.34
CA ARG A 132 -26.49 8.70 -20.66
C ARG A 132 -27.83 8.71 -21.41
N GLN A 133 -28.67 7.70 -21.19
CA GLN A 133 -30.03 7.69 -21.73
C GLN A 133 -30.90 8.74 -21.05
N ILE A 134 -30.84 8.84 -19.72
CA ILE A 134 -31.56 9.86 -18.95
C ILE A 134 -31.11 11.26 -19.36
N ASP A 135 -29.80 11.51 -19.41
CA ASP A 135 -29.22 12.79 -19.84
C ASP A 135 -29.73 13.22 -21.22
N ARG A 136 -29.69 12.29 -22.17
CA ARG A 136 -30.21 12.54 -23.53
C ARG A 136 -31.70 12.87 -23.53
N ALA A 137 -32.52 12.11 -22.82
CA ALA A 137 -33.98 12.32 -22.74
C ALA A 137 -34.30 13.68 -22.11
N ILE A 138 -33.57 14.08 -21.07
CA ILE A 138 -33.72 15.40 -20.44
C ILE A 138 -33.28 16.50 -21.41
N GLY A 139 -32.16 16.35 -22.09
CA GLY A 139 -31.68 17.31 -23.09
C GLY A 139 -32.68 17.51 -24.23
N GLU A 140 -33.25 16.44 -24.76
CA GLU A 140 -34.30 16.50 -25.81
C GLU A 140 -35.56 17.20 -25.30
N HIS A 141 -35.94 16.94 -24.02
CA HIS A 141 -37.08 17.62 -23.43
C HIS A 141 -36.86 19.13 -23.26
N LEU A 142 -35.71 19.55 -22.78
CA LEU A 142 -35.33 20.95 -22.64
C LEU A 142 -35.35 21.66 -23.98
N LEU A 143 -34.77 21.06 -25.01
CA LEU A 143 -34.78 21.61 -26.38
C LEU A 143 -36.19 21.76 -26.92
N SER A 144 -37.11 20.82 -26.66
CA SER A 144 -38.53 20.88 -27.04
C SER A 144 -39.27 22.04 -26.37
N GLN A 145 -38.79 22.49 -25.21
CA GLN A 145 -39.34 23.64 -24.47
C GLN A 145 -38.66 24.97 -24.90
N GLY A 146 -37.74 24.95 -25.85
CA GLY A 146 -36.96 26.12 -26.25
C GLY A 146 -35.89 26.54 -25.25
N LEU A 147 -35.52 25.66 -24.35
CA LEU A 147 -34.47 25.86 -23.33
C LEU A 147 -33.14 25.27 -23.81
N PRO A 148 -31.98 25.88 -23.48
CA PRO A 148 -30.68 25.29 -23.81
C PRO A 148 -30.51 23.98 -23.04
N ALA A 149 -30.00 22.96 -23.72
CA ALA A 149 -29.71 21.66 -23.12
C ALA A 149 -28.42 21.64 -22.24
N ASP A 150 -27.59 22.68 -22.39
CA ASP A 150 -26.33 22.81 -21.66
C ASP A 150 -26.53 23.62 -20.38
N ASP A 151 -25.78 23.27 -19.32
CA ASP A 151 -25.73 24.00 -18.03
C ASP A 151 -25.09 25.41 -18.15
N ALA A 152 -24.92 25.94 -19.33
CA ALA A 152 -24.32 27.24 -19.62
C ALA A 152 -25.21 28.37 -19.09
N GLY A 153 -25.24 28.57 -17.79
CA GLY A 153 -25.95 29.66 -17.09
C GLY A 153 -26.64 29.27 -15.78
N MET A 154 -26.61 28.04 -15.38
CA MET A 154 -27.09 27.68 -14.04
C MET A 154 -26.00 28.02 -13.00
N PRO A 155 -26.34 28.82 -11.97
CA PRO A 155 -25.43 28.97 -10.85
C PRO A 155 -25.21 27.60 -10.18
N GLU A 156 -23.96 27.27 -9.92
CA GLU A 156 -23.61 26.04 -9.17
C GLU A 156 -24.53 25.91 -7.93
N PRO A 157 -25.09 24.73 -7.68
CA PRO A 157 -25.90 24.55 -6.48
C PRO A 157 -25.02 24.86 -5.27
N SER A 158 -25.35 25.95 -4.57
CA SER A 158 -24.64 26.37 -3.37
C SER A 158 -24.43 25.19 -2.45
N ARG A 159 -23.20 24.71 -2.33
CA ARG A 159 -22.81 23.71 -1.31
C ARG A 159 -23.18 24.31 0.03
N LYS A 160 -24.35 23.92 0.56
CA LYS A 160 -24.72 24.28 1.94
C LYS A 160 -23.60 23.77 2.83
N SER A 161 -22.75 24.69 3.28
CA SER A 161 -21.76 24.47 4.32
C SER A 161 -22.51 23.94 5.53
N THR A 162 -22.37 22.65 5.80
CA THR A 162 -22.78 22.05 7.06
C THR A 162 -21.79 22.53 8.11
N ALA A 163 -21.99 23.78 8.53
CA ALA A 163 -21.32 24.30 9.71
C ALA A 163 -21.84 23.50 10.90
N GLN A 164 -21.01 22.61 11.39
CA GLN A 164 -21.22 21.91 12.65
C GLN A 164 -21.36 22.92 13.76
N SER A 165 -22.59 23.06 14.25
CA SER A 165 -22.90 23.74 15.50
C SER A 165 -22.22 22.97 16.63
N ARG A 166 -21.12 23.51 17.15
CA ARG A 166 -20.53 23.10 18.43
C ARG A 166 -21.52 23.39 19.53
N PRO A 167 -21.91 22.45 20.39
CA PRO A 167 -22.64 22.79 21.61
C PRO A 167 -21.66 23.49 22.57
N SER A 168 -22.06 24.70 22.97
CA SER A 168 -21.42 25.45 24.03
C SER A 168 -21.57 24.70 25.35
N GLN A 169 -20.46 24.22 25.90
CA GLN A 169 -20.42 23.72 27.28
C GLN A 169 -20.50 24.94 28.21
N THR A 170 -21.66 25.14 28.78
CA THR A 170 -21.91 26.03 29.91
C THR A 170 -21.14 25.48 31.13
N ARG A 171 -20.19 26.26 31.57
CA ARG A 171 -19.47 26.13 32.84
C ARG A 171 -20.45 26.47 33.96
N GLY A 172 -20.91 25.47 34.72
CA GLY A 172 -21.65 25.65 35.97
C GLY A 172 -20.68 25.68 37.14
N GLU A 173 -20.58 26.86 37.76
CA GLU A 173 -20.01 27.01 39.09
C GLU A 173 -20.92 26.37 40.14
N ARG A 174 -20.36 25.54 41.01
CA ARG A 174 -20.49 25.58 42.49
C ARG A 174 -19.60 24.52 43.10
#